data_e0c3ed9b3557e165dc220180f68792c3
#
_entry.id   e0c3ed9b3557e165dc220180f68792c3
#
_cell.length_a   1.000
_cell.length_b   1.000
_cell.length_c   1.000
_cell.angle_alpha   90.00
_cell.angle_beta   90.00
_cell.angle_gamma   90.00
#
_symmetry.space_group_name_H-M   'P 1'
#
loop_
_entity.id
_entity.type
_entity.pdbx_description
1 polymer ?
#
loop_
_entity_poly.entity_id
_entity_poly.type
_entity_poly.pdbx_seq_one_letter_code
_entity_poly.pdbx_strand_id
1 'polypeptide(L)'
;MRRSCGAWSEVRTLREHLERPGSFVIAAELVTSRGLLSGDSGRALQTKARELAANPRIDVLSITDNPGGHAMLAPDTLGSDLLSLGQEVIIHLACKDWNRNAL
;
A
#
# COMPACT_ATOMS: atom_id res chain seq x y z
N MET A 1 -1.62 -2.00 -14.71
CA MET A 1 -2.77 -1.09 -14.65
C MET A 1 -3.80 -1.60 -13.67
N ARG A 2 -4.18 -0.79 -12.74
CA ARG A 2 -5.08 -1.25 -11.68
C ARG A 2 -6.56 -1.14 -12.03
N ARG A 3 -6.95 -0.23 -12.89
CA ARG A 3 -8.34 -0.10 -13.32
C ARG A 3 -8.40 -0.15 -14.82
N SER A 4 -9.10 -1.12 -15.34
CA SER A 4 -9.13 -1.38 -16.77
C SER A 4 -10.52 -1.35 -17.39
N CYS A 5 -11.54 -1.04 -16.61
CA CYS A 5 -12.90 -0.99 -17.12
C CYS A 5 -13.16 0.25 -17.97
N GLY A 6 -14.34 0.35 -18.55
CA GLY A 6 -14.75 1.50 -19.35
C GLY A 6 -14.74 2.81 -18.60
N ALA A 7 -14.69 2.75 -17.29
CA ALA A 7 -14.59 3.94 -16.44
C ALA A 7 -13.15 4.33 -16.14
N TRP A 8 -12.21 3.88 -16.92
CA TRP A 8 -10.80 4.16 -16.73
C TRP A 8 -10.51 5.66 -16.61
N SER A 9 -11.30 6.48 -17.27
CA SER A 9 -11.18 7.93 -17.13
C SER A 9 -11.42 8.41 -15.70
N GLU A 10 -11.96 7.54 -14.86
CA GLU A 10 -12.21 7.84 -13.47
C GLU A 10 -11.13 7.28 -12.53
N VAL A 11 -10.06 6.75 -13.09
CA VAL A 11 -8.89 6.39 -12.28
C VAL A 11 -8.38 7.66 -11.63
N ARG A 12 -8.34 7.64 -10.31
CA ARG A 12 -8.05 8.82 -9.52
C ARG A 12 -7.00 8.53 -8.49
N THR A 13 -6.29 9.57 -8.11
CA THR A 13 -5.43 9.51 -6.94
C THR A 13 -6.31 9.41 -5.70
N LEU A 14 -5.70 8.99 -4.60
CA LEU A 14 -6.39 8.99 -3.31
C LEU A 14 -6.93 10.37 -2.97
N ARG A 15 -6.14 11.40 -3.25
CA ARG A 15 -6.57 12.79 -3.03
C ARG A 15 -7.87 13.10 -3.77
N GLU A 16 -7.93 12.75 -5.03
CA GLU A 16 -9.13 13.02 -5.84
C GLU A 16 -10.35 12.28 -5.31
N HIS A 17 -10.16 11.04 -4.85
CA HIS A 17 -11.23 10.28 -4.22
C HIS A 17 -11.74 10.97 -2.95
N LEU A 18 -10.84 11.44 -2.11
CA LEU A 18 -11.19 12.06 -0.85
C LEU A 18 -11.86 13.43 -1.03
N GLU A 19 -11.49 14.16 -2.07
CA GLU A 19 -12.03 15.49 -2.34
C GLU A 19 -13.37 15.44 -3.06
N ARG A 20 -13.73 14.32 -3.64
CA ARG A 20 -14.95 14.18 -4.42
C ARG A 20 -16.15 13.94 -3.51
N PRO A 21 -17.17 14.83 -3.54
CA PRO A 21 -18.38 14.61 -2.74
C PRO A 21 -19.09 13.31 -3.14
N GLY A 22 -19.50 12.55 -2.13
CA GLY A 22 -20.20 11.29 -2.35
C GLY A 22 -19.31 10.11 -2.72
N SER A 23 -18.00 10.32 -2.81
CA SER A 23 -17.06 9.23 -3.06
C SER A 23 -16.88 8.39 -1.81
N PHE A 24 -16.76 7.08 -1.99
CA PHE A 24 -16.51 6.13 -0.90
C PHE A 24 -15.19 5.42 -1.19
N VAL A 25 -14.24 5.55 -0.29
CA VAL A 25 -12.90 4.97 -0.44
C VAL A 25 -12.82 3.67 0.34
N ILE A 26 -12.40 2.61 -0.33
CA ILE A 26 -12.13 1.32 0.31
C ILE A 26 -10.63 1.10 0.36
N ALA A 27 -10.11 1.00 1.56
CA ALA A 27 -8.71 0.74 1.81
C ALA A 27 -8.54 -0.69 2.35
N ALA A 28 -7.58 -1.42 1.83
CA ALA A 28 -7.20 -2.71 2.37
C ALA A 28 -5.86 -2.57 3.09
N GLU A 29 -5.77 -3.14 4.27
CA GLU A 29 -4.54 -3.07 5.05
C GLU A 29 -3.63 -4.24 4.72
N LEU A 30 -2.34 -3.94 4.57
CA LEU A 30 -1.29 -4.91 4.42
C LEU A 30 -0.34 -4.82 5.59
N VAL A 31 -0.04 -5.96 6.18
CA VAL A 31 0.99 -6.07 7.22
C VAL A 31 2.24 -6.61 6.56
N THR A 32 3.36 -5.89 6.72
CA THR A 32 4.61 -6.32 6.14
C THR A 32 5.18 -7.55 6.85
N SER A 33 6.11 -8.23 6.20
CA SER A 33 6.78 -9.40 6.75
C SER A 33 8.12 -9.03 7.37
N ARG A 34 8.68 -9.97 8.10
CA ARG A 34 10.06 -9.86 8.54
C ARG A 34 11.01 -10.25 7.41
N GLY A 35 12.18 -9.65 7.40
CA GLY A 35 13.22 -9.98 6.45
C GLY A 35 13.11 -9.21 5.14
N LEU A 36 13.74 -9.75 4.11
CA LEU A 36 13.86 -9.08 2.82
C LEU A 36 12.69 -9.39 1.90
N LEU A 37 12.38 -8.47 1.00
CA LEU A 37 11.38 -8.70 -0.04
C LEU A 37 11.73 -9.90 -0.92
N SER A 38 13.00 -10.15 -1.13
CA SER A 38 13.47 -11.29 -1.94
C SER A 38 13.34 -12.65 -1.23
N GLY A 39 13.07 -12.66 0.06
CA GLY A 39 12.83 -13.91 0.80
C GLY A 39 11.46 -14.51 0.51
N ASP A 40 11.23 -15.72 0.99
CA ASP A 40 9.96 -16.42 0.75
C ASP A 40 8.75 -15.66 1.28
N SER A 41 8.86 -15.16 2.51
CA SER A 41 7.79 -14.34 3.11
C SER A 41 7.57 -13.05 2.34
N GLY A 42 8.66 -12.43 1.88
CA GLY A 42 8.57 -11.21 1.09
C GLY A 42 7.90 -11.44 -0.26
N ARG A 43 8.22 -12.54 -0.93
CA ARG A 43 7.58 -12.90 -2.20
C ARG A 43 6.10 -13.18 -2.02
N ALA A 44 5.74 -13.90 -0.96
CA ALA A 44 4.33 -14.16 -0.66
C ALA A 44 3.57 -12.85 -0.39
N LEU A 45 4.20 -11.94 0.33
CA LEU A 45 3.65 -10.62 0.60
C LEU A 45 3.44 -9.82 -0.68
N GLN A 46 4.43 -9.81 -1.57
CA GLN A 46 4.32 -9.13 -2.86
C GLN A 46 3.20 -9.70 -3.72
N THR A 47 3.07 -11.01 -3.75
CA THR A 47 2.00 -11.68 -4.49
C THR A 47 0.64 -11.25 -3.97
N LYS A 48 0.47 -11.26 -2.65
CA LYS A 48 -0.78 -10.83 -2.04
C LYS A 48 -1.07 -9.36 -2.31
N ALA A 49 -0.05 -8.52 -2.22
CA ALA A 49 -0.20 -7.10 -2.49
C ALA A 49 -0.65 -6.85 -3.92
N ARG A 50 -0.07 -7.56 -4.87
CA ARG A 50 -0.46 -7.44 -6.28
C ARG A 50 -1.86 -7.96 -6.55
N GLU A 51 -2.27 -9.02 -5.88
CA GLU A 51 -3.65 -9.51 -5.97
C GLU A 51 -4.64 -8.47 -5.47
N LEU A 52 -4.34 -7.85 -4.35
CA LEU A 52 -5.19 -6.79 -3.81
C LEU A 52 -5.20 -5.56 -4.71
N ALA A 53 -4.06 -5.21 -5.27
CA ALA A 53 -3.95 -4.07 -6.17
C ALA A 53 -4.75 -4.28 -7.47
N ALA A 54 -4.88 -5.53 -7.89
CA ALA A 54 -5.66 -5.87 -9.08
C ALA A 54 -7.17 -5.84 -8.84
N ASN A 55 -7.61 -5.79 -7.59
CA ASN A 55 -9.04 -5.76 -7.27
C ASN A 55 -9.60 -4.35 -7.50
N PRO A 56 -10.56 -4.19 -8.44
CA PRO A 56 -11.08 -2.86 -8.76
C PRO A 56 -11.90 -2.22 -7.63
N ARG A 57 -12.28 -2.99 -6.63
CA ARG A 57 -13.04 -2.47 -5.49
C ARG A 57 -12.15 -1.85 -4.42
N ILE A 58 -10.86 -2.10 -4.49
CA ILE A 58 -9.89 -1.54 -3.54
C ILE A 58 -9.27 -0.30 -4.16
N ASP A 59 -9.44 0.82 -3.49
CA ASP A 59 -8.94 2.10 -4.00
C ASP A 59 -7.52 2.40 -3.55
N VAL A 60 -7.15 1.92 -2.38
CA VAL A 60 -5.84 2.19 -1.80
C VAL A 60 -5.40 1.04 -0.91
N LEU A 61 -4.09 0.79 -0.89
CA LEU A 61 -3.49 -0.16 0.04
C LEU A 61 -2.81 0.60 1.18
N SER A 62 -3.13 0.21 2.40
CA SER A 62 -2.60 0.82 3.61
C SER A 62 -1.58 -0.12 4.22
N ILE A 63 -0.34 0.33 4.36
CA ILE A 63 0.77 -0.53 4.79
C ILE A 63 1.20 -0.13 6.19
N THR A 64 1.10 -1.07 7.13
CA THR A 64 1.43 -0.84 8.53
C THR A 64 2.93 -0.75 8.76
N ASP A 65 3.32 0.02 9.77
CA ASP A 65 4.70 0.16 10.20
C ASP A 65 4.90 -0.53 11.54
N ASN A 66 5.74 -1.56 11.55
CA ASN A 66 6.13 -2.29 12.76
C ASN A 66 4.95 -2.61 13.68
N PRO A 67 3.94 -3.32 13.20
CA PRO A 67 2.74 -3.59 13.98
C PRO A 67 3.07 -4.34 15.27
N GLY A 68 2.40 -3.95 16.36
CA GLY A 68 2.63 -4.55 17.67
C GLY A 68 4.00 -4.24 18.26
N GLY A 69 4.74 -3.30 17.69
CA GLY A 69 6.07 -2.94 18.14
C GLY A 69 7.17 -3.89 17.70
N HIS A 70 6.87 -4.84 16.83
CA HIS A 70 7.85 -5.78 16.28
C HIS A 70 8.50 -5.22 15.03
N ALA A 71 9.81 -5.39 14.92
CA ALA A 71 10.55 -4.95 13.73
C ALA A 71 10.13 -5.76 12.52
N MET A 72 9.66 -5.09 11.51
CA MET A 72 9.20 -5.69 10.25
C MET A 72 9.85 -4.96 9.08
N LEU A 73 9.64 -5.48 7.88
CA LEU A 73 10.05 -4.78 6.67
C LEU A 73 9.39 -3.40 6.63
N ALA A 74 10.20 -2.37 6.34
CA ALA A 74 9.70 -1.02 6.32
C ALA A 74 8.61 -0.85 5.25
N PRO A 75 7.52 -0.14 5.56
CA PRO A 75 6.40 -0.03 4.64
C PRO A 75 6.72 0.72 3.35
N ASP A 76 7.69 1.61 3.36
CA ASP A 76 8.09 2.36 2.17
C ASP A 76 8.70 1.44 1.10
N THR A 77 9.37 0.37 1.50
CA THR A 77 9.95 -0.60 0.57
C THR A 77 8.87 -1.26 -0.28
N LEU A 78 7.82 -1.76 0.38
CA LEU A 78 6.69 -2.36 -0.31
C LEU A 78 5.87 -1.29 -1.03
N GLY A 79 5.71 -0.14 -0.40
CA GLY A 79 4.96 0.97 -0.98
C GLY A 79 5.55 1.46 -2.29
N SER A 80 6.86 1.56 -2.38
CA SER A 80 7.54 1.95 -3.62
C SER A 80 7.30 0.95 -4.74
N ASP A 81 7.32 -0.35 -4.42
CA ASP A 81 7.04 -1.40 -5.39
C ASP A 81 5.61 -1.28 -5.93
N LEU A 82 4.64 -1.10 -5.04
CA LEU A 82 3.23 -0.97 -5.41
C LEU A 82 2.97 0.31 -6.19
N LEU A 83 3.60 1.40 -5.80
CA LEU A 83 3.44 2.67 -6.48
C LEU A 83 3.92 2.59 -7.93
N SER A 84 5.00 1.85 -8.18
CA SER A 84 5.51 1.64 -9.53
C SER A 84 4.52 0.88 -10.40
N LEU A 85 3.59 0.15 -9.81
CA LEU A 85 2.50 -0.55 -10.51
C LEU A 85 1.25 0.32 -10.69
N GLY A 86 1.31 1.56 -10.26
CA GLY A 86 0.18 2.48 -10.37
C GLY A 86 -0.83 2.37 -9.23
N GLN A 87 -0.50 1.66 -8.16
CA GLN A 87 -1.39 1.53 -7.01
C GLN A 87 -1.18 2.68 -6.03
N GLU A 88 -2.27 3.30 -5.59
CA GLU A 88 -2.22 4.27 -4.51
C GLU A 88 -1.97 3.58 -3.18
N VAL A 89 -1.10 4.14 -2.37
CA VAL A 89 -0.73 3.57 -1.08
C VAL A 89 -0.79 4.61 0.04
N ILE A 90 -1.11 4.14 1.22
CA ILE A 90 -0.96 4.90 2.46
C ILE A 90 0.13 4.22 3.27
N ILE A 91 1.16 4.93 3.60
CA ILE A 91 2.26 4.40 4.39
C ILE A 91 2.13 4.90 5.81
N HIS A 92 2.06 3.97 6.76
CA HIS A 92 2.05 4.31 8.17
C HIS A 92 3.48 4.63 8.63
N LEU A 93 3.58 5.52 9.59
CA LEU A 93 4.85 5.92 10.16
C LEU A 93 4.68 5.99 11.67
N ALA A 94 5.08 4.91 12.34
CA ALA A 94 4.88 4.79 13.78
C ALA A 94 5.88 5.59 14.60
N CYS A 95 7.02 5.93 14.02
CA CYS A 95 8.09 6.70 14.65
C CYS A 95 8.82 6.00 15.79
N LYS A 96 8.44 4.79 16.14
CA LYS A 96 9.06 4.06 17.24
C LYS A 96 10.55 3.76 16.99
N ASP A 97 10.83 3.27 15.78
CA ASP A 97 12.17 2.84 15.40
C ASP A 97 12.83 3.78 14.40
N TRP A 98 12.27 4.96 14.22
CA TRP A 98 12.78 5.97 13.31
C TRP A 98 13.44 7.10 14.08
N ASN A 99 14.58 7.52 13.61
CA ASN A 99 15.21 8.72 14.16
C ASN A 99 14.88 9.92 13.27
N ARG A 100 15.30 11.09 13.73
CA ARG A 100 15.02 12.34 13.03
C ARG A 100 15.51 12.36 11.60
N ASN A 101 16.65 11.75 11.33
CA ASN A 101 17.24 11.77 9.98
C ASN A 101 16.56 10.76 9.05
N ALA A 102 15.99 9.70 9.59
CA ALA A 102 15.30 8.68 8.81
C ALA A 102 13.88 9.10 8.43
N LEU A 103 13.29 9.99 9.18
CA LEU A 103 11.96 10.52 8.87
C LEU A 103 12.05 11.51 7.73
#